data_bdb52ed1853ce396c918f65450a764fd
#
_entry.id   bdb52ed1853ce396c918f65450a764fd
#
_cell.length_a   1.000
_cell.length_b   1.000
_cell.length_c   1.000
_cell.angle_alpha   90.00
_cell.angle_beta   90.00
_cell.angle_gamma   90.00
#
_symmetry.space_group_name_H-M   'P 1'
#
loop_
_entity.id
_entity.type
_entity.pdbx_description
1 polymer ?
#
loop_
_entity_poly.entity_id
_entity_poly.type
_entity_poly.pdbx_seq_one_letter_code
_entity_poly.pdbx_strand_id
1 'polypeptide(L)'
;MAQKLLEEHPSKKIILSEIKSMKNLDLRKVEGKGQKVDTPVYIFVESSGDLTRSDARIKLSQRLMKKKIYSDERISKKSTEPASFVKPPVNDKNQYSPLVIVYKSKSGGMQETTLNSSITELFPAIAFESGISERLNEDAFYDQIQKNYNPNSRIFVETRDAKAGKQFIEDAERSSQFNLKMRNAIGALKYLKQQNKGKKIAQVYWGYRRKPAGVNASHRGDIFVQFVDGKMLGLSLKAGGAGTKEPKFNTYVSVVVNDGFGDPETYASWQQESYNKYYKQVPGIPDFSFYGKDQMVDAVAQLEFQNNREYERLYNEQLDWLRGKLIDYMMANPDATKQWLLNSVAAVDENVPTLLVKLVGDKATVEDDENILAECVQRSKKGKAGLKVKRSPTSKQNIIITLKCRDHDTKFQFSVRTNQVGAKHKLGQFIRLAFKYNGVVK
;
A
#
# COMPACT_ATOMS: atom_id res chain seq x y z
N MET A 1 -24.12 -27.77 16.11
CA MET A 1 -23.51 -28.56 14.99
C MET A 1 -22.12 -28.01 14.57
N ALA A 2 -21.94 -26.75 14.23
CA ALA A 2 -20.63 -26.18 13.86
C ALA A 2 -19.56 -26.36 14.95
N GLN A 3 -19.92 -26.18 16.20
CA GLN A 3 -19.01 -26.36 17.33
C GLN A 3 -18.60 -27.84 17.46
N LYS A 4 -19.51 -28.77 17.23
CA LYS A 4 -19.23 -30.21 17.21
C LYS A 4 -18.28 -30.60 16.05
N LEU A 5 -18.50 -30.06 14.84
CA LEU A 5 -17.61 -30.28 13.69
C LEU A 5 -16.21 -29.69 13.94
N LEU A 6 -16.11 -28.54 14.60
CA LEU A 6 -14.82 -28.00 15.01
C LEU A 6 -14.17 -28.89 16.07
N GLU A 7 -14.95 -29.43 17.00
CA GLU A 7 -14.45 -30.32 18.06
C GLU A 7 -13.85 -31.61 17.52
N GLU A 8 -14.36 -32.13 16.45
CA GLU A 8 -13.88 -33.33 15.78
C GLU A 8 -12.75 -33.07 14.77
N HIS A 9 -12.52 -31.80 14.39
CA HIS A 9 -11.51 -31.47 13.37
C HIS A 9 -10.09 -31.68 13.91
N PRO A 10 -9.22 -32.47 13.21
CA PRO A 10 -7.90 -32.84 13.70
C PRO A 10 -6.98 -31.66 13.99
N SER A 11 -7.15 -30.57 13.25
CA SER A 11 -6.36 -29.34 13.42
C SER A 11 -6.86 -28.41 14.52
N LYS A 12 -8.01 -28.71 15.18
CA LYS A 12 -8.67 -27.82 16.16
C LYS A 12 -7.72 -27.35 17.25
N LYS A 13 -7.09 -28.30 17.92
CA LYS A 13 -6.21 -27.98 19.08
C LYS A 13 -5.09 -27.02 18.67
N ILE A 14 -4.50 -27.25 17.51
CA ILE A 14 -3.41 -26.43 16.99
C ILE A 14 -3.92 -25.04 16.60
N ILE A 15 -5.05 -24.95 15.88
CA ILE A 15 -5.63 -23.66 15.47
C ILE A 15 -5.97 -22.80 16.69
N LEU A 16 -6.67 -23.37 17.68
CA LEU A 16 -7.06 -22.64 18.89
C LEU A 16 -5.84 -22.23 19.72
N SER A 17 -4.83 -23.11 19.83
CA SER A 17 -3.57 -22.79 20.51
C SER A 17 -2.83 -21.64 19.83
N GLU A 18 -2.74 -21.65 18.50
CA GLU A 18 -2.06 -20.58 17.76
C GLU A 18 -2.83 -19.26 17.86
N ILE A 19 -4.17 -19.26 17.79
CA ILE A 19 -4.99 -18.07 18.02
C ILE A 19 -4.72 -17.52 19.42
N LYS A 20 -4.80 -18.36 20.45
CA LYS A 20 -4.59 -17.96 21.86
C LYS A 20 -3.17 -17.44 22.13
N SER A 21 -2.17 -17.92 21.42
CA SER A 21 -0.77 -17.49 21.57
C SER A 21 -0.44 -16.17 20.85
N MET A 22 -1.34 -15.67 20.01
CA MET A 22 -1.13 -14.41 19.32
C MET A 22 -1.66 -13.24 20.16
N LYS A 23 -0.75 -12.34 20.55
CA LYS A 23 -1.14 -11.08 21.20
C LYS A 23 -2.08 -10.30 20.28
N ASN A 24 -3.14 -9.75 20.82
CA ASN A 24 -4.14 -8.95 20.09
C ASN A 24 -4.97 -9.74 19.05
N LEU A 25 -5.10 -11.05 19.20
CA LEU A 25 -5.99 -11.88 18.40
C LEU A 25 -6.86 -12.77 19.29
N ASP A 26 -8.17 -12.54 19.28
CA ASP A 26 -9.13 -13.25 20.10
C ASP A 26 -10.10 -14.09 19.26
N LEU A 27 -10.46 -15.28 19.76
CA LEU A 27 -11.55 -16.06 19.19
C LEU A 27 -12.89 -15.43 19.58
N ARG A 28 -13.71 -15.05 18.59
CA ARG A 28 -15.02 -14.45 18.83
C ARG A 28 -16.15 -15.44 18.81
N LYS A 29 -16.26 -16.23 17.73
CA LYS A 29 -17.30 -17.24 17.55
C LYS A 29 -16.93 -18.28 16.51
N VAL A 30 -17.65 -19.39 16.52
CA VAL A 30 -17.59 -20.44 15.50
C VAL A 30 -18.98 -20.62 14.94
N GLU A 31 -19.14 -20.58 13.62
CA GLU A 31 -20.40 -20.77 12.91
C GLU A 31 -20.25 -21.80 11.79
N GLY A 32 -21.20 -22.72 11.67
CA GLY A 32 -21.32 -23.61 10.52
C GLY A 32 -22.61 -23.34 9.77
N LYS A 33 -22.56 -23.39 8.47
CA LYS A 33 -23.74 -23.33 7.61
C LYS A 33 -24.01 -24.71 7.03
N GLY A 34 -25.03 -25.40 7.53
CA GLY A 34 -25.52 -26.65 6.95
C GLY A 34 -25.10 -27.93 7.70
N GLN A 35 -25.68 -29.04 7.25
CA GLN A 35 -25.52 -30.37 7.88
C GLN A 35 -24.59 -31.32 7.10
N LYS A 36 -23.96 -30.82 6.01
CA LYS A 36 -23.11 -31.65 5.13
C LYS A 36 -21.64 -31.45 5.48
N VAL A 37 -20.87 -32.51 5.42
CA VAL A 37 -19.42 -32.54 5.70
C VAL A 37 -18.64 -31.54 4.81
N ASP A 38 -19.10 -31.28 3.59
CA ASP A 38 -18.48 -30.35 2.64
C ASP A 38 -18.77 -28.87 2.92
N THR A 39 -19.59 -28.59 3.94
CA THR A 39 -19.96 -27.21 4.26
C THR A 39 -18.91 -26.57 5.16
N PRO A 40 -18.35 -25.41 4.81
CA PRO A 40 -17.32 -24.75 5.60
C PRO A 40 -17.81 -24.41 7.02
N VAL A 41 -16.95 -24.66 8.00
CA VAL A 41 -17.07 -24.12 9.36
C VAL A 41 -16.29 -22.83 9.46
N TYR A 42 -16.95 -21.77 9.88
CA TYR A 42 -16.36 -20.44 10.01
C TYR A 42 -15.88 -20.20 11.43
N ILE A 43 -14.62 -19.84 11.56
CA ILE A 43 -13.99 -19.40 12.81
C ILE A 43 -13.78 -17.90 12.71
N PHE A 44 -14.50 -17.12 13.51
CA PHE A 44 -14.34 -15.68 13.55
C PHE A 44 -13.32 -15.31 14.63
N VAL A 45 -12.26 -14.64 14.20
CA VAL A 45 -11.25 -14.07 15.09
C VAL A 45 -11.27 -12.56 15.00
N GLU A 46 -10.93 -11.89 16.09
CA GLU A 46 -10.96 -10.46 16.22
C GLU A 46 -9.56 -9.94 16.53
N SER A 47 -9.03 -9.10 15.66
CA SER A 47 -7.76 -8.42 15.88
C SER A 47 -7.96 -7.07 16.56
N SER A 48 -7.02 -6.68 17.42
CA SER A 48 -7.05 -5.44 18.19
C SER A 48 -5.66 -4.79 18.26
N GLY A 49 -5.60 -3.53 18.64
CA GLY A 49 -4.35 -2.78 18.75
C GLY A 49 -3.59 -2.73 17.42
N ASP A 50 -2.30 -2.95 17.47
CA ASP A 50 -1.38 -2.87 16.31
C ASP A 50 -1.54 -4.03 15.32
N LEU A 51 -2.31 -5.05 15.67
CA LEU A 51 -2.51 -6.20 14.82
C LEU A 51 -3.64 -5.94 13.82
N THR A 52 -3.31 -5.52 12.61
CA THR A 52 -4.30 -5.36 11.55
C THR A 52 -4.92 -6.71 11.15
N ARG A 53 -6.11 -6.69 10.55
CA ARG A 53 -6.76 -7.91 10.04
C ARG A 53 -5.88 -8.65 9.02
N SER A 54 -5.20 -7.91 8.16
CA SER A 54 -4.28 -8.48 7.17
C SER A 54 -3.06 -9.10 7.82
N ASP A 55 -2.45 -8.43 8.79
CA ASP A 55 -1.30 -8.97 9.52
C ASP A 55 -1.67 -10.16 10.38
N ALA A 56 -2.84 -10.14 11.02
CA ALA A 56 -3.38 -11.28 11.78
C ALA A 56 -3.52 -12.51 10.88
N ARG A 57 -4.11 -12.32 9.69
CA ARG A 57 -4.24 -13.37 8.68
C ARG A 57 -2.89 -13.94 8.26
N ILE A 58 -1.96 -13.07 7.87
CA ILE A 58 -0.63 -13.48 7.41
C ILE A 58 0.10 -14.24 8.53
N LYS A 59 0.17 -13.65 9.71
CA LYS A 59 0.89 -14.23 10.86
C LYS A 59 0.29 -15.57 11.30
N LEU A 60 -1.04 -15.67 11.44
CA LEU A 60 -1.67 -16.92 11.82
C LEU A 60 -1.50 -17.99 10.74
N SER A 61 -1.70 -17.65 9.48
CA SER A 61 -1.49 -18.58 8.37
C SER A 61 -0.06 -19.12 8.34
N GLN A 62 0.96 -18.26 8.53
CA GLN A 62 2.36 -18.69 8.60
C GLN A 62 2.63 -19.63 9.78
N ARG A 63 2.02 -19.38 10.95
CA ARG A 63 2.14 -20.27 12.12
C ARG A 63 1.50 -21.63 11.88
N LEU A 64 0.31 -21.65 11.28
CA LEU A 64 -0.40 -22.89 10.95
C LEU A 64 0.39 -23.72 9.92
N MET A 65 1.00 -23.09 8.94
CA MET A 65 1.85 -23.80 7.97
C MET A 65 3.10 -24.39 8.62
N LYS A 66 3.76 -23.68 9.54
CA LYS A 66 4.87 -24.23 10.31
C LYS A 66 4.48 -25.48 11.12
N LYS A 67 3.21 -25.58 11.51
CA LYS A 67 2.64 -26.75 12.20
C LYS A 67 2.10 -27.80 11.23
N LYS A 68 2.46 -27.73 9.95
CA LYS A 68 1.99 -28.63 8.87
C LYS A 68 0.48 -28.57 8.62
N ILE A 69 -0.19 -27.47 9.00
CA ILE A 69 -1.57 -27.19 8.67
C ILE A 69 -1.57 -26.24 7.48
N TYR A 70 -2.15 -26.68 6.39
CA TYR A 70 -2.29 -25.84 5.21
C TYR A 70 -3.29 -24.72 5.47
N SER A 71 -2.88 -23.50 5.17
CA SER A 71 -3.71 -22.32 5.27
C SER A 71 -3.54 -21.47 4.01
N ASP A 72 -4.65 -21.14 3.41
CA ASP A 72 -4.76 -20.31 2.22
C ASP A 72 -5.22 -18.90 2.61
N GLU A 73 -4.63 -17.89 2.02
CA GLU A 73 -4.92 -16.48 2.33
C GLU A 73 -6.07 -15.90 1.50
N ARG A 74 -7.04 -16.70 1.07
CA ARG A 74 -8.15 -16.21 0.25
C ARG A 74 -8.96 -15.13 0.95
N ILE A 75 -9.31 -14.11 0.17
CA ILE A 75 -10.38 -13.19 0.52
C ILE A 75 -11.68 -13.87 0.12
N SER A 76 -12.62 -14.02 1.03
CA SER A 76 -13.93 -14.55 0.70
C SER A 76 -14.57 -13.73 -0.43
N LYS A 77 -15.02 -14.38 -1.50
CA LYS A 77 -15.75 -13.70 -2.60
C LYS A 77 -17.05 -13.01 -2.14
N LYS A 78 -17.56 -13.39 -0.97
CA LYS A 78 -18.81 -12.85 -0.40
C LYS A 78 -18.57 -11.82 0.73
N SER A 79 -17.33 -11.61 1.14
CA SER A 79 -16.98 -10.69 2.22
C SER A 79 -15.74 -9.90 1.81
N THR A 80 -15.77 -8.60 2.06
CA THR A 80 -14.58 -7.73 1.96
C THR A 80 -13.57 -7.99 3.10
N GLU A 81 -13.88 -8.91 4.00
CA GLU A 81 -13.05 -9.25 5.15
C GLU A 81 -11.99 -10.30 4.78
N PRO A 82 -10.74 -10.12 5.22
CA PRO A 82 -9.70 -11.12 5.05
C PRO A 82 -10.08 -12.47 5.66
N ALA A 83 -9.79 -13.56 4.96
CA ALA A 83 -10.04 -14.91 5.45
C ALA A 83 -8.87 -15.84 5.10
N SER A 84 -8.63 -16.85 5.97
CA SER A 84 -7.74 -17.97 5.72
C SER A 84 -8.56 -19.24 5.57
N PHE A 85 -8.18 -20.08 4.62
CA PHE A 85 -8.85 -21.34 4.35
C PHE A 85 -7.96 -22.49 4.81
N VAL A 86 -8.43 -23.25 5.81
CA VAL A 86 -7.72 -24.43 6.34
C VAL A 86 -8.33 -25.68 5.73
N LYS A 87 -7.58 -26.33 4.85
CA LYS A 87 -7.99 -27.62 4.28
C LYS A 87 -7.75 -28.76 5.28
N PRO A 88 -8.59 -29.77 5.31
CA PRO A 88 -8.32 -30.98 6.08
C PRO A 88 -7.08 -31.70 5.50
N PRO A 89 -6.38 -32.50 6.31
CA PRO A 89 -5.25 -33.31 5.85
C PRO A 89 -5.63 -34.24 4.71
N VAL A 90 -4.78 -34.33 3.70
CA VAL A 90 -5.04 -35.06 2.43
C VAL A 90 -5.22 -36.59 2.66
N ASN A 91 -4.64 -37.13 3.73
CA ASN A 91 -4.60 -38.59 3.99
C ASN A 91 -5.60 -39.05 5.05
N ASP A 92 -6.54 -38.20 5.44
CA ASP A 92 -7.52 -38.55 6.46
C ASP A 92 -8.70 -39.29 5.79
N LYS A 93 -8.95 -40.53 6.22
CA LYS A 93 -10.11 -41.31 5.75
C LYS A 93 -11.44 -40.73 6.23
N ASN A 94 -11.39 -39.85 7.23
CA ASN A 94 -12.56 -39.12 7.70
C ASN A 94 -12.72 -37.83 6.89
N GLN A 95 -13.92 -37.59 6.40
CA GLN A 95 -14.26 -36.36 5.69
C GLN A 95 -14.55 -35.27 6.74
N TYR A 96 -13.60 -34.36 6.94
CA TYR A 96 -13.79 -33.18 7.78
C TYR A 96 -14.23 -31.97 6.95
N SER A 97 -15.09 -31.15 7.55
CA SER A 97 -15.47 -29.89 6.94
C SER A 97 -14.25 -28.95 6.81
N PRO A 98 -14.10 -28.23 5.69
CA PRO A 98 -13.08 -27.21 5.58
C PRO A 98 -13.33 -26.09 6.60
N LEU A 99 -12.26 -25.53 7.16
CA LEU A 99 -12.35 -24.43 8.11
C LEU A 99 -12.01 -23.12 7.41
N VAL A 100 -12.80 -22.09 7.65
CA VAL A 100 -12.56 -20.73 7.16
C VAL A 100 -12.37 -19.80 8.35
N ILE A 101 -11.19 -19.25 8.52
CA ILE A 101 -10.89 -18.29 9.58
C ILE A 101 -11.13 -16.88 9.04
N VAL A 102 -12.13 -16.20 9.59
CA VAL A 102 -12.52 -14.83 9.19
C VAL A 102 -11.98 -13.84 10.21
N TYR A 103 -11.25 -12.85 9.74
CA TYR A 103 -10.58 -11.84 10.57
C TYR A 103 -11.42 -10.56 10.62
N LYS A 104 -11.85 -10.20 11.81
CA LYS A 104 -12.57 -8.97 12.11
C LYS A 104 -11.72 -8.04 12.96
N SER A 105 -11.98 -6.75 12.91
CA SER A 105 -11.44 -5.80 13.89
C SER A 105 -12.34 -5.77 15.12
N LYS A 106 -11.77 -5.60 16.30
CA LYS A 106 -12.50 -5.58 17.58
C LYS A 106 -13.53 -4.46 17.71
N SER A 107 -13.35 -3.43 16.96
CA SER A 107 -14.37 -2.40 16.75
C SER A 107 -14.69 -2.36 15.27
N GLY A 108 -15.92 -2.14 14.85
CA GLY A 108 -16.28 -1.78 13.48
C GLY A 108 -15.60 -0.49 13.03
N GLY A 109 -14.47 -0.16 13.64
CA GLY A 109 -13.62 1.01 13.45
C GLY A 109 -12.84 0.95 12.15
N MET A 110 -12.46 2.11 11.73
CA MET A 110 -11.66 2.42 10.56
C MET A 110 -10.32 1.67 10.58
N GLN A 111 -9.81 1.30 9.41
CA GLN A 111 -8.47 0.71 9.32
C GLN A 111 -7.44 1.69 9.88
N GLU A 112 -6.52 1.21 10.69
CA GLU A 112 -5.51 2.05 11.34
C GLU A 112 -4.69 2.88 10.35
N THR A 113 -4.35 2.32 9.18
CA THR A 113 -3.66 3.07 8.12
C THR A 113 -4.47 4.26 7.63
N THR A 114 -5.78 4.09 7.42
CA THR A 114 -6.68 5.18 7.00
C THR A 114 -6.82 6.22 8.11
N LEU A 115 -6.96 5.80 9.36
CA LEU A 115 -7.03 6.68 10.51
C LEU A 115 -5.75 7.52 10.66
N ASN A 116 -4.60 6.87 10.58
CA ASN A 116 -3.30 7.52 10.70
C ASN A 116 -3.05 8.56 9.60
N SER A 117 -3.43 8.26 8.35
CA SER A 117 -3.35 9.23 7.26
C SER A 117 -4.28 10.40 7.51
N SER A 118 -5.53 10.12 7.88
CA SER A 118 -6.54 11.16 8.09
C SER A 118 -6.22 12.11 9.24
N ILE A 119 -5.64 11.61 10.34
CA ILE A 119 -5.14 12.48 11.42
C ILE A 119 -4.08 13.46 10.88
N THR A 120 -3.13 12.93 10.11
CA THR A 120 -2.02 13.73 9.57
C THR A 120 -2.49 14.77 8.55
N GLU A 121 -3.59 14.51 7.84
CA GLU A 121 -4.09 15.36 6.76
C GLU A 121 -5.20 16.32 7.21
N LEU A 122 -6.17 15.84 7.98
CA LEU A 122 -7.35 16.63 8.39
C LEU A 122 -7.02 17.58 9.54
N PHE A 123 -6.31 17.12 10.57
CA PHE A 123 -6.10 17.90 11.78
C PHE A 123 -5.33 19.21 11.57
N PRO A 124 -4.25 19.24 10.74
CA PRO A 124 -3.60 20.51 10.43
C PRO A 124 -4.49 21.48 9.65
N ALA A 125 -5.43 20.98 8.82
CA ALA A 125 -6.38 21.85 8.12
C ALA A 125 -7.38 22.49 9.09
N ILE A 126 -7.97 21.72 10.03
CA ILE A 126 -8.83 22.24 11.10
C ILE A 126 -8.05 23.24 11.96
N ALA A 127 -6.85 22.88 12.38
CA ALA A 127 -6.04 23.70 13.26
C ALA A 127 -5.66 25.03 12.60
N PHE A 128 -5.33 25.03 11.32
CA PHE A 128 -5.01 26.24 10.59
C PHE A 128 -6.22 27.19 10.50
N GLU A 129 -7.39 26.66 10.10
CA GLU A 129 -8.63 27.44 9.98
C GLU A 129 -9.06 28.02 11.32
N SER A 130 -8.96 27.24 12.40
CA SER A 130 -9.38 27.63 13.75
C SER A 130 -8.32 28.43 14.54
N GLY A 131 -7.17 28.71 13.94
CA GLY A 131 -6.11 29.45 14.59
C GLY A 131 -5.41 28.72 15.77
N ILE A 132 -5.53 27.38 15.84
CA ILE A 132 -4.93 26.58 16.90
C ILE A 132 -3.41 26.76 16.92
N SER A 133 -2.84 26.81 18.12
CA SER A 133 -1.41 27.00 18.28
C SER A 133 -0.62 25.72 17.94
N GLU A 134 0.47 25.86 17.19
CA GLU A 134 1.43 24.80 16.91
C GLU A 134 2.42 24.51 18.05
N ARG A 135 2.25 25.19 19.19
CA ARG A 135 3.10 25.02 20.39
C ARG A 135 2.48 24.12 21.44
N LEU A 136 1.27 23.62 21.20
CA LEU A 136 0.58 22.71 22.09
C LEU A 136 1.26 21.33 22.07
N ASN A 137 1.16 20.60 23.20
CA ASN A 137 1.45 19.17 23.21
C ASN A 137 0.35 18.39 22.50
N GLU A 138 0.56 17.10 22.32
CA GLU A 138 -0.30 16.22 21.52
C GLU A 138 -1.74 16.18 22.05
N ASP A 139 -1.91 16.01 23.37
CA ASP A 139 -3.22 15.90 24.01
C ASP A 139 -3.97 17.24 23.93
N ALA A 140 -3.34 18.35 24.31
CA ALA A 140 -3.94 19.68 24.21
C ALA A 140 -4.25 20.07 22.75
N PHE A 141 -3.44 19.64 21.79
CA PHE A 141 -3.71 19.84 20.37
C PHE A 141 -4.97 19.09 19.94
N TYR A 142 -5.09 17.82 20.34
CA TYR A 142 -6.25 17.00 20.05
C TYR A 142 -7.55 17.54 20.68
N ASP A 143 -7.48 17.96 21.95
CA ASP A 143 -8.62 18.62 22.63
C ASP A 143 -9.11 19.85 21.86
N GLN A 144 -8.18 20.66 21.35
CA GLN A 144 -8.53 21.81 20.53
C GLN A 144 -9.13 21.41 19.17
N ILE A 145 -8.65 20.33 18.55
CA ILE A 145 -9.27 19.80 17.32
C ILE A 145 -10.71 19.35 17.55
N GLN A 146 -10.97 18.62 18.64
CA GLN A 146 -12.33 18.19 19.02
C GLN A 146 -13.26 19.39 19.27
N LYS A 147 -12.78 20.35 20.04
CA LYS A 147 -13.55 21.55 20.41
C LYS A 147 -13.89 22.46 19.23
N ASN A 148 -12.98 22.56 18.26
CA ASN A 148 -13.11 23.47 17.12
C ASN A 148 -13.61 22.77 15.85
N TYR A 149 -13.98 21.49 15.93
CA TYR A 149 -14.56 20.82 14.78
C TYR A 149 -15.88 21.45 14.36
N ASN A 150 -15.97 21.87 13.10
CA ASN A 150 -17.17 22.45 12.50
C ASN A 150 -17.51 21.70 11.18
N PRO A 151 -18.62 20.94 11.13
CA PRO A 151 -19.01 20.21 9.92
C PRO A 151 -19.35 21.12 8.73
N ASN A 152 -19.61 22.40 8.97
CA ASN A 152 -19.90 23.40 7.94
C ASN A 152 -18.66 24.21 7.54
N SER A 153 -17.48 23.82 8.03
CA SER A 153 -16.23 24.47 7.68
C SER A 153 -15.94 24.33 6.19
N ARG A 154 -15.33 25.37 5.60
CA ARG A 154 -14.90 25.40 4.20
C ARG A 154 -13.71 24.47 3.90
N ILE A 155 -13.08 23.88 4.92
CA ILE A 155 -12.04 22.87 4.71
C ILE A 155 -12.58 21.61 4.02
N PHE A 156 -13.88 21.33 4.18
CA PHE A 156 -14.55 20.19 3.57
C PHE A 156 -15.08 20.55 2.18
N VAL A 157 -14.66 19.81 1.17
CA VAL A 157 -15.11 20.00 -0.20
C VAL A 157 -16.56 19.53 -0.38
N GLU A 158 -16.97 18.51 0.38
CA GLU A 158 -18.35 18.00 0.38
C GLU A 158 -18.81 17.57 1.79
N THR A 159 -20.13 17.55 2.01
CA THR A 159 -20.74 17.16 3.30
C THR A 159 -20.32 15.75 3.77
N ARG A 160 -20.09 14.83 2.84
CA ARG A 160 -19.63 13.47 3.17
C ARG A 160 -18.24 13.47 3.80
N ASP A 161 -17.39 14.40 3.41
CA ASP A 161 -16.05 14.54 3.98
C ASP A 161 -16.12 15.07 5.42
N ALA A 162 -17.03 16.00 5.69
CA ALA A 162 -17.29 16.45 7.07
C ALA A 162 -17.74 15.27 7.96
N LYS A 163 -18.70 14.47 7.50
CA LYS A 163 -19.13 13.28 8.25
C LYS A 163 -17.98 12.30 8.52
N ALA A 164 -17.16 12.05 7.53
CA ALA A 164 -15.96 11.22 7.70
C ALA A 164 -14.97 11.86 8.68
N GLY A 165 -14.76 13.17 8.59
CA GLY A 165 -13.88 13.92 9.49
C GLY A 165 -14.29 13.80 10.95
N LYS A 166 -15.59 13.88 11.25
CA LYS A 166 -16.11 13.64 12.61
C LYS A 166 -15.71 12.27 13.13
N GLN A 167 -15.90 11.23 12.33
CA GLN A 167 -15.54 9.87 12.70
C GLN A 167 -14.03 9.71 12.94
N PHE A 168 -13.17 10.36 12.12
CA PHE A 168 -11.72 10.34 12.32
C PHE A 168 -11.30 11.00 13.63
N ILE A 169 -11.97 12.09 14.02
CA ILE A 169 -11.69 12.76 15.28
C ILE A 169 -12.11 11.86 16.44
N GLU A 170 -13.31 11.26 16.41
CA GLU A 170 -13.80 10.35 17.46
C GLU A 170 -12.96 9.09 17.60
N ASP A 171 -12.39 8.59 16.51
CA ASP A 171 -11.58 7.36 16.50
C ASP A 171 -10.08 7.61 16.70
N ALA A 172 -9.61 8.85 16.74
CA ALA A 172 -8.18 9.19 16.72
C ALA A 172 -7.37 8.52 17.85
N GLU A 173 -7.89 8.51 19.07
CA GLU A 173 -7.23 7.88 20.24
C GLU A 173 -7.08 6.37 20.12
N ARG A 174 -7.80 5.72 19.19
CA ARG A 174 -7.65 4.28 18.91
C ARG A 174 -6.41 3.95 18.10
N SER A 175 -5.75 4.95 17.54
CA SER A 175 -4.48 4.75 16.84
C SER A 175 -3.39 4.34 17.82
N SER A 176 -2.72 3.21 17.54
CA SER A 176 -1.53 2.79 18.27
C SER A 176 -0.37 3.79 18.14
N GLN A 177 -0.45 4.71 17.17
CA GLN A 177 0.54 5.74 16.88
C GLN A 177 0.02 7.15 17.18
N PHE A 178 -1.01 7.28 18.01
CA PHE A 178 -1.69 8.55 18.31
C PHE A 178 -0.73 9.71 18.49
N ASN A 179 0.17 9.66 19.47
CA ASN A 179 1.13 10.73 19.77
C ASN A 179 2.03 11.07 18.59
N LEU A 180 2.50 10.06 17.84
CA LEU A 180 3.31 10.29 16.65
C LEU A 180 2.52 11.00 15.56
N LYS A 181 1.27 10.63 15.35
CA LYS A 181 0.40 11.24 14.34
C LYS A 181 -0.02 12.66 14.72
N MET A 182 -0.25 12.92 16.01
CA MET A 182 -0.46 14.28 16.51
C MET A 182 0.77 15.16 16.27
N ARG A 183 1.98 14.69 16.55
CA ARG A 183 3.21 15.43 16.22
C ARG A 183 3.34 15.70 14.74
N ASN A 184 3.04 14.73 13.89
CA ASN A 184 3.06 14.93 12.45
C ASN A 184 2.03 15.99 12.01
N ALA A 185 0.83 16.00 12.58
CA ALA A 185 -0.18 17.01 12.33
C ALA A 185 0.25 18.41 12.78
N ILE A 186 0.90 18.51 13.95
CA ILE A 186 1.52 19.76 14.43
C ILE A 186 2.63 20.22 13.48
N GLY A 187 3.46 19.28 12.98
CA GLY A 187 4.50 19.59 11.99
C GLY A 187 3.91 20.13 10.68
N ALA A 188 2.82 19.53 10.19
CA ALA A 188 2.10 20.03 9.02
C ALA A 188 1.48 21.41 9.26
N LEU A 189 0.92 21.67 10.46
CA LEU A 189 0.42 22.98 10.84
C LEU A 189 1.53 24.04 10.87
N LYS A 190 2.70 23.72 11.44
CA LYS A 190 3.88 24.62 11.42
C LYS A 190 4.24 24.99 10.00
N TYR A 191 4.26 24.00 9.09
CA TYR A 191 4.55 24.22 7.70
C TYR A 191 3.51 25.16 7.03
N LEU A 192 2.20 24.91 7.22
CA LEU A 192 1.13 25.77 6.71
C LEU A 192 1.28 27.21 7.21
N LYS A 193 1.55 27.40 8.49
CA LYS A 193 1.77 28.74 9.07
C LYS A 193 3.03 29.42 8.53
N GLN A 194 4.07 28.67 8.24
CA GLN A 194 5.27 29.19 7.60
C GLN A 194 4.99 29.65 6.16
N GLN A 195 4.23 28.84 5.38
CA GLN A 195 3.80 29.23 4.04
C GLN A 195 2.96 30.52 4.08
N ASN A 196 2.04 30.63 5.05
CA ASN A 196 1.19 31.82 5.22
C ASN A 196 1.98 33.12 5.53
N LYS A 197 3.18 33.01 6.15
CA LYS A 197 4.05 34.18 6.36
C LYS A 197 4.67 34.68 5.06
N GLY A 198 4.98 33.77 4.14
CA GLY A 198 5.57 34.13 2.84
C GLY A 198 4.52 34.62 1.84
N LYS A 199 3.39 33.92 1.78
CA LYS A 199 2.27 34.24 0.89
C LYS A 199 0.96 33.94 1.59
N LYS A 200 0.14 34.98 1.76
CA LYS A 200 -1.10 34.89 2.55
C LYS A 200 -2.05 33.83 2.01
N ILE A 201 -2.42 32.89 2.87
CA ILE A 201 -3.40 31.83 2.59
C ILE A 201 -4.80 32.37 2.83
N ALA A 202 -5.66 32.25 1.82
CA ALA A 202 -7.08 32.61 1.88
C ALA A 202 -7.92 31.46 2.42
N GLN A 203 -7.60 30.21 2.01
CA GLN A 203 -8.36 29.02 2.37
C GLN A 203 -7.46 27.78 2.35
N VAL A 204 -7.77 26.84 3.23
CA VAL A 204 -7.19 25.48 3.25
C VAL A 204 -8.33 24.48 3.03
N TYR A 205 -8.08 23.44 2.22
CA TYR A 205 -9.05 22.37 1.95
C TYR A 205 -8.42 21.02 2.28
N TRP A 206 -9.22 20.13 2.85
CA TRP A 206 -8.86 18.72 2.98
C TRP A 206 -9.30 17.94 1.75
N GLY A 207 -8.36 17.47 0.97
CA GLY A 207 -8.58 16.79 -0.31
C GLY A 207 -8.85 15.29 -0.19
N TYR A 208 -9.74 14.86 0.71
CA TYR A 208 -9.94 13.43 1.04
C TYR A 208 -10.58 12.64 -0.11
N ARG A 209 -11.86 12.84 -0.38
CA ARG A 209 -12.59 12.13 -1.45
C ARG A 209 -12.74 12.97 -2.70
N ARG A 210 -12.98 14.23 -2.51
CA ARG A 210 -13.06 15.21 -3.58
C ARG A 210 -11.94 16.23 -3.46
N LYS A 211 -11.53 16.69 -4.63
CA LYS A 211 -10.60 17.81 -4.73
C LYS A 211 -11.38 19.12 -4.85
N PRO A 212 -10.81 20.26 -4.42
CA PRO A 212 -11.42 21.56 -4.57
C PRO A 212 -11.77 21.89 -6.04
N ALA A 213 -12.68 22.84 -6.26
CA ALA A 213 -13.03 23.29 -7.60
C ALA A 213 -11.77 23.77 -8.36
N GLY A 214 -11.67 23.37 -9.62
CA GLY A 214 -10.52 23.68 -10.48
C GLY A 214 -9.31 22.75 -10.31
N VAL A 215 -9.35 21.79 -9.37
CA VAL A 215 -8.29 20.79 -9.19
C VAL A 215 -8.70 19.47 -9.84
N ASN A 216 -7.77 18.83 -10.54
CA ASN A 216 -8.00 17.53 -11.16
C ASN A 216 -8.34 16.47 -10.08
N ALA A 217 -9.36 15.64 -10.35
CA ALA A 217 -9.78 14.58 -9.41
C ALA A 217 -8.67 13.58 -9.06
N SER A 218 -7.72 13.36 -9.96
CA SER A 218 -6.55 12.49 -9.74
C SER A 218 -5.37 13.18 -9.08
N HIS A 219 -5.48 14.46 -8.72
CA HIS A 219 -4.40 15.23 -8.12
C HIS A 219 -3.94 14.62 -6.79
N ARG A 220 -2.63 14.56 -6.57
CA ARG A 220 -2.01 13.84 -5.44
C ARG A 220 -2.04 14.58 -4.11
N GLY A 221 -2.43 15.86 -4.10
CA GLY A 221 -2.49 16.65 -2.87
C GLY A 221 -3.47 16.06 -1.85
N ASP A 222 -3.05 16.00 -0.60
CA ASP A 222 -3.84 15.59 0.55
C ASP A 222 -4.49 16.83 1.21
N ILE A 223 -3.76 17.95 1.24
CA ILE A 223 -4.24 19.28 1.62
C ILE A 223 -4.06 20.22 0.44
N PHE A 224 -5.01 21.11 0.21
CA PHE A 224 -4.91 22.18 -0.77
C PHE A 224 -4.92 23.53 -0.08
N VAL A 225 -4.02 24.39 -0.52
CA VAL A 225 -3.88 25.76 -0.05
C VAL A 225 -4.26 26.69 -1.19
N GLN A 226 -5.25 27.53 -0.96
CA GLN A 226 -5.60 28.64 -1.85
C GLN A 226 -5.03 29.94 -1.31
N PHE A 227 -4.22 30.59 -2.10
CA PHE A 227 -3.67 31.90 -1.76
C PHE A 227 -4.63 33.04 -2.11
N VAL A 228 -4.39 34.21 -1.55
CA VAL A 228 -5.22 35.41 -1.78
C VAL A 228 -5.26 35.83 -3.26
N ASP A 229 -4.20 35.53 -4.02
CA ASP A 229 -4.14 35.76 -5.47
C ASP A 229 -4.93 34.72 -6.30
N GLY A 230 -5.66 33.81 -5.64
CA GLY A 230 -6.47 32.77 -6.28
C GLY A 230 -5.69 31.53 -6.71
N LYS A 231 -4.35 31.54 -6.66
CA LYS A 231 -3.52 30.37 -7.00
C LYS A 231 -3.69 29.28 -5.96
N MET A 232 -3.63 28.04 -6.42
CA MET A 232 -3.70 26.86 -5.56
C MET A 232 -2.38 26.10 -5.51
N LEU A 233 -2.14 25.43 -4.38
CA LEU A 233 -1.00 24.54 -4.15
C LEU A 233 -1.51 23.28 -3.44
N GLY A 234 -1.20 22.11 -3.99
CA GLY A 234 -1.46 20.82 -3.34
C GLY A 234 -0.27 20.40 -2.47
N LEU A 235 -0.53 19.96 -1.27
CA LEU A 235 0.46 19.39 -0.36
C LEU A 235 0.21 17.89 -0.25
N SER A 236 1.15 17.06 -0.70
CA SER A 236 1.14 15.62 -0.46
C SER A 236 1.94 15.31 0.78
N LEU A 237 1.26 14.85 1.84
CA LEU A 237 1.85 14.64 3.14
C LEU A 237 2.35 13.20 3.30
N LYS A 238 3.61 13.03 3.66
CA LYS A 238 4.21 11.72 3.94
C LYS A 238 4.77 11.69 5.35
N ALA A 239 4.11 10.92 6.22
CA ALA A 239 4.54 10.72 7.59
C ALA A 239 5.43 9.48 7.69
N GLY A 240 6.65 9.61 8.17
CA GLY A 240 7.61 8.51 8.27
C GLY A 240 8.69 8.73 9.31
N GLY A 241 9.48 7.71 9.61
CA GLY A 241 10.68 7.85 10.45
C GLY A 241 11.79 8.63 9.73
N ALA A 242 12.73 9.18 10.49
CA ALA A 242 13.83 9.98 9.95
C ALA A 242 14.66 9.26 8.86
N GLY A 243 14.79 7.93 8.95
CA GLY A 243 15.52 7.09 7.99
C GLY A 243 14.67 6.40 6.93
N THR A 244 13.34 6.48 6.99
CA THR A 244 12.45 5.86 6.00
C THR A 244 12.32 6.71 4.76
N LYS A 245 12.72 6.16 3.62
CA LYS A 245 12.37 6.73 2.31
C LYS A 245 11.00 6.15 1.92
N GLU A 246 9.95 6.92 2.13
CA GLU A 246 8.63 6.56 1.58
C GLU A 246 8.70 6.59 0.05
N PRO A 247 8.13 5.58 -0.64
CA PRO A 247 8.07 5.63 -2.09
C PRO A 247 7.17 6.78 -2.53
N LYS A 248 7.70 7.65 -3.37
CA LYS A 248 7.01 8.84 -3.88
C LYS A 248 5.92 8.49 -4.88
N PHE A 249 6.14 7.43 -5.63
CA PHE A 249 5.17 6.84 -6.54
C PHE A 249 5.14 5.32 -6.34
N ASN A 250 3.96 4.73 -6.32
CA ASN A 250 3.77 3.30 -6.13
C ASN A 250 2.69 2.78 -7.07
N THR A 251 3.06 1.88 -7.95
CA THR A 251 2.16 1.21 -8.88
C THR A 251 2.61 -0.25 -9.08
N TYR A 252 2.03 -0.93 -10.05
CA TYR A 252 2.44 -2.28 -10.44
C TYR A 252 3.14 -2.26 -11.80
N VAL A 253 4.04 -3.22 -12.03
CA VAL A 253 4.73 -3.38 -13.34
C VAL A 253 3.72 -3.54 -14.47
N SER A 254 2.61 -4.27 -14.23
CA SER A 254 1.52 -4.41 -15.19
C SER A 254 0.92 -3.07 -15.60
N VAL A 255 0.67 -2.20 -14.64
CA VAL A 255 0.11 -0.86 -14.88
C VAL A 255 1.11 0.01 -15.66
N VAL A 256 2.40 -0.11 -15.36
CA VAL A 256 3.43 0.62 -16.11
C VAL A 256 3.40 0.23 -17.59
N VAL A 257 3.38 -1.05 -17.90
CA VAL A 257 3.44 -1.52 -19.30
C VAL A 257 2.08 -1.39 -19.99
N ASN A 258 0.99 -1.84 -19.37
CA ASN A 258 -0.34 -1.81 -19.98
C ASN A 258 -0.88 -0.38 -20.17
N ASP A 259 -0.88 0.37 -19.09
CA ASP A 259 -1.55 1.69 -19.06
C ASP A 259 -0.55 2.83 -19.31
N GLY A 260 0.65 2.71 -18.74
CA GLY A 260 1.68 3.73 -18.87
C GLY A 260 2.30 3.81 -20.26
N PHE A 261 2.53 2.67 -20.89
CA PHE A 261 3.06 2.59 -22.25
C PHE A 261 2.01 2.21 -23.30
N GLY A 262 0.81 1.79 -22.87
CA GLY A 262 -0.25 1.38 -23.79
C GLY A 262 0.05 0.07 -24.53
N ASP A 263 0.83 -0.85 -23.93
CA ASP A 263 1.33 -2.06 -24.57
C ASP A 263 0.95 -3.35 -23.77
N PRO A 264 -0.35 -3.69 -23.71
CA PRO A 264 -0.80 -4.88 -23.00
C PRO A 264 -0.31 -6.19 -23.63
N GLU A 265 -0.03 -6.20 -24.94
CA GLU A 265 0.43 -7.39 -25.65
C GLU A 265 1.83 -7.79 -25.21
N THR A 266 2.74 -6.85 -25.11
CA THR A 266 4.09 -7.09 -24.55
C THR A 266 4.00 -7.66 -23.13
N TYR A 267 3.13 -7.10 -22.28
CA TYR A 267 2.99 -7.61 -20.92
C TYR A 267 2.39 -9.02 -20.89
N ALA A 268 1.40 -9.31 -21.73
CA ALA A 268 0.83 -10.67 -21.87
C ALA A 268 1.89 -11.67 -22.34
N SER A 269 2.74 -11.28 -23.27
CA SER A 269 3.88 -12.10 -23.73
C SER A 269 4.86 -12.38 -22.57
N TRP A 270 5.17 -11.40 -21.73
CA TRP A 270 6.00 -11.62 -20.55
C TRP A 270 5.35 -12.56 -19.53
N GLN A 271 4.05 -12.51 -19.36
CA GLN A 271 3.33 -13.46 -18.51
C GLN A 271 3.50 -14.90 -19.01
N GLN A 272 3.32 -15.12 -20.31
CA GLN A 272 3.48 -16.44 -20.93
C GLN A 272 4.93 -16.94 -20.82
N GLU A 273 5.90 -16.09 -21.09
CA GLU A 273 7.32 -16.43 -20.97
C GLU A 273 7.70 -16.74 -19.52
N SER A 274 7.23 -15.93 -18.57
CA SER A 274 7.42 -16.14 -17.13
C SER A 274 6.84 -17.48 -16.68
N TYR A 275 5.63 -17.80 -17.13
CA TYR A 275 5.02 -19.09 -16.84
C TYR A 275 5.86 -20.25 -17.36
N ASN A 276 6.28 -20.20 -18.61
CA ASN A 276 7.07 -21.26 -19.23
C ASN A 276 8.43 -21.46 -18.55
N LYS A 277 9.05 -20.35 -18.12
CA LYS A 277 10.42 -20.37 -17.60
C LYS A 277 10.50 -20.68 -16.11
N TYR A 278 9.54 -20.21 -15.31
CA TYR A 278 9.61 -20.29 -13.86
C TYR A 278 8.47 -21.11 -13.25
N TYR A 279 7.21 -20.80 -13.61
CA TYR A 279 6.09 -21.49 -12.97
C TYR A 279 6.02 -22.97 -13.31
N LYS A 280 6.39 -23.38 -14.53
CA LYS A 280 6.45 -24.80 -14.90
C LYS A 280 7.42 -25.63 -14.04
N GLN A 281 8.34 -24.99 -13.33
CA GLN A 281 9.23 -25.67 -12.39
C GLN A 281 8.57 -25.91 -11.02
N VAL A 282 7.40 -25.32 -10.76
CA VAL A 282 6.67 -25.50 -9.50
C VAL A 282 5.87 -26.81 -9.56
N PRO A 283 6.08 -27.76 -8.65
CA PRO A 283 5.32 -29.00 -8.61
C PRO A 283 3.82 -28.75 -8.46
N GLY A 284 3.02 -29.44 -9.28
CA GLY A 284 1.56 -29.31 -9.22
C GLY A 284 1.00 -27.98 -9.75
N ILE A 285 1.81 -27.20 -10.47
CA ILE A 285 1.33 -25.96 -11.08
C ILE A 285 0.26 -26.26 -12.15
N PRO A 286 -0.90 -25.59 -12.12
CA PRO A 286 -1.89 -25.72 -13.18
C PRO A 286 -1.39 -25.06 -14.47
N ASP A 287 -2.07 -25.33 -15.59
CA ASP A 287 -1.73 -24.75 -16.88
C ASP A 287 -1.88 -23.20 -16.92
N PHE A 288 -1.39 -22.58 -18.01
CA PHE A 288 -1.38 -21.12 -18.14
C PHE A 288 -2.76 -20.46 -18.07
N SER A 289 -3.85 -21.16 -18.39
CA SER A 289 -5.21 -20.60 -18.29
C SER A 289 -5.60 -20.23 -16.84
N PHE A 290 -4.88 -20.76 -15.87
CA PHE A 290 -5.01 -20.43 -14.46
C PHE A 290 -4.01 -19.35 -13.99
N TYR A 291 -3.34 -18.67 -14.91
CA TYR A 291 -2.35 -17.67 -14.54
C TYR A 291 -2.95 -16.57 -13.63
N GLY A 292 -2.32 -16.38 -12.46
CA GLY A 292 -2.80 -15.44 -11.44
C GLY A 292 -4.06 -15.87 -10.67
N LYS A 293 -4.60 -17.07 -10.90
CA LYS A 293 -5.73 -17.62 -10.13
C LYS A 293 -5.25 -18.36 -8.88
N ASP A 294 -6.18 -18.58 -7.96
CA ASP A 294 -5.91 -19.18 -6.65
C ASP A 294 -5.17 -20.52 -6.73
N GLN A 295 -5.50 -21.38 -7.71
CA GLN A 295 -4.88 -22.69 -7.89
C GLN A 295 -3.37 -22.58 -8.13
N MET A 296 -2.95 -21.58 -8.91
CA MET A 296 -1.53 -21.30 -9.14
C MET A 296 -0.85 -20.78 -7.90
N VAL A 297 -1.53 -19.89 -7.17
CA VAL A 297 -1.05 -19.36 -5.89
C VAL A 297 -0.88 -20.48 -4.87
N ASP A 298 -1.80 -21.43 -4.82
CA ASP A 298 -1.75 -22.57 -3.91
C ASP A 298 -0.53 -23.48 -4.19
N ALA A 299 -0.26 -23.79 -5.47
CA ALA A 299 0.89 -24.59 -5.84
C ALA A 299 2.22 -23.94 -5.44
N VAL A 300 2.33 -22.64 -5.67
CA VAL A 300 3.52 -21.85 -5.26
C VAL A 300 3.68 -21.82 -3.74
N ALA A 301 2.58 -21.71 -3.00
CA ALA A 301 2.62 -21.76 -1.53
C ALA A 301 3.05 -23.13 -1.01
N GLN A 302 2.63 -24.20 -1.67
CA GLN A 302 3.10 -25.54 -1.30
C GLN A 302 4.59 -25.69 -1.53
N LEU A 303 5.14 -25.16 -2.62
CA LEU A 303 6.57 -25.14 -2.85
C LEU A 303 7.31 -24.36 -1.77
N GLU A 304 6.84 -23.16 -1.40
CA GLU A 304 7.43 -22.36 -0.32
C GLU A 304 7.46 -23.14 1.00
N PHE A 305 6.41 -23.90 1.26
CA PHE A 305 6.29 -24.70 2.47
C PHE A 305 7.18 -25.94 2.46
N GLN A 306 7.21 -26.68 1.34
CA GLN A 306 7.92 -27.95 1.20
C GLN A 306 9.40 -27.76 0.92
N ASN A 307 9.75 -26.75 0.12
CA ASN A 307 11.12 -26.47 -0.31
C ASN A 307 11.35 -24.97 -0.48
N ASN A 308 11.48 -24.26 0.65
CA ASN A 308 11.68 -22.80 0.66
C ASN A 308 12.94 -22.36 -0.12
N ARG A 309 13.98 -23.19 -0.17
CA ARG A 309 15.20 -22.86 -0.93
C ARG A 309 14.92 -22.77 -2.43
N GLU A 310 14.20 -23.71 -2.97
CA GLU A 310 13.82 -23.74 -4.38
C GLU A 310 12.85 -22.60 -4.73
N TYR A 311 11.87 -22.36 -3.86
CA TYR A 311 10.98 -21.23 -3.98
C TYR A 311 11.74 -19.88 -4.03
N GLU A 312 12.66 -19.62 -3.10
CA GLU A 312 13.45 -18.39 -3.09
C GLU A 312 14.37 -18.28 -4.32
N ARG A 313 14.91 -19.40 -4.83
CA ARG A 313 15.67 -19.43 -6.07
C ARG A 313 14.80 -18.94 -7.24
N LEU A 314 13.66 -19.59 -7.47
CA LEU A 314 12.73 -19.26 -8.55
C LEU A 314 12.25 -17.81 -8.46
N TYR A 315 11.90 -17.35 -7.25
CA TYR A 315 11.49 -15.98 -7.03
C TYR A 315 12.57 -14.96 -7.41
N ASN A 316 13.80 -15.19 -6.97
CA ASN A 316 14.89 -14.26 -7.24
C ASN A 316 15.29 -14.23 -8.72
N GLU A 317 15.32 -15.39 -9.38
CA GLU A 317 15.60 -15.49 -10.82
C GLU A 317 14.53 -14.78 -11.65
N GLN A 318 13.27 -15.00 -11.32
CA GLN A 318 12.15 -14.36 -11.98
C GLN A 318 12.15 -12.84 -11.79
N LEU A 319 12.42 -12.38 -10.57
CA LEU A 319 12.52 -10.94 -10.28
C LEU A 319 13.66 -10.30 -11.07
N ASP A 320 14.79 -10.97 -11.19
CA ASP A 320 15.94 -10.50 -11.98
C ASP A 320 15.62 -10.44 -13.47
N TRP A 321 14.97 -11.49 -13.97
CA TRP A 321 14.52 -11.55 -15.36
C TRP A 321 13.53 -10.41 -15.70
N LEU A 322 12.51 -10.17 -14.86
CA LEU A 322 11.54 -9.11 -15.11
C LEU A 322 12.18 -7.73 -15.11
N ARG A 323 13.14 -7.48 -14.20
CA ARG A 323 13.90 -6.24 -14.23
C ARG A 323 14.69 -6.07 -15.53
N GLY A 324 15.28 -7.15 -16.04
CA GLY A 324 15.91 -7.17 -17.35
C GLY A 324 14.94 -6.76 -18.45
N LYS A 325 13.78 -7.42 -18.52
CA LYS A 325 12.72 -7.09 -19.48
C LYS A 325 12.30 -5.62 -19.42
N LEU A 326 12.08 -5.09 -18.22
CA LEU A 326 11.72 -3.69 -18.02
C LEU A 326 12.81 -2.73 -18.50
N ILE A 327 14.08 -3.00 -18.17
CA ILE A 327 15.22 -2.20 -18.59
C ILE A 327 15.32 -2.18 -20.11
N ASP A 328 15.28 -3.35 -20.74
CA ASP A 328 15.38 -3.49 -22.19
C ASP A 328 14.22 -2.78 -22.89
N TYR A 329 13.01 -2.92 -22.37
CA TYR A 329 11.80 -2.27 -22.88
C TYR A 329 11.89 -0.73 -22.80
N MET A 330 12.29 -0.20 -21.64
CA MET A 330 12.46 1.23 -21.44
C MET A 330 13.57 1.80 -22.33
N MET A 331 14.66 1.04 -22.52
CA MET A 331 15.77 1.44 -23.39
C MET A 331 15.42 1.34 -24.88
N ALA A 332 14.52 0.43 -25.26
CA ALA A 332 13.98 0.34 -26.62
C ALA A 332 13.01 1.51 -26.92
N ASN A 333 12.29 2.00 -25.89
CA ASN A 333 11.27 3.05 -26.02
C ASN A 333 11.64 4.31 -25.19
N PRO A 334 12.75 4.99 -25.46
CA PRO A 334 13.29 6.02 -24.58
C PRO A 334 12.39 7.26 -24.47
N ASP A 335 11.74 7.70 -25.54
CA ASP A 335 10.89 8.88 -25.49
C ASP A 335 9.53 8.57 -24.85
N ALA A 336 8.96 7.39 -25.09
CA ALA A 336 7.78 6.91 -24.37
C ALA A 336 8.07 6.76 -22.86
N THR A 337 9.26 6.26 -22.50
CA THR A 337 9.70 6.18 -21.11
C THR A 337 9.76 7.56 -20.45
N LYS A 338 10.34 8.54 -21.11
CA LYS A 338 10.40 9.92 -20.60
C LYS A 338 9.01 10.52 -20.45
N GLN A 339 8.13 10.32 -21.44
CA GLN A 339 6.77 10.81 -21.38
C GLN A 339 5.98 10.16 -20.21
N TRP A 340 6.16 8.86 -20.03
CA TRP A 340 5.57 8.16 -18.88
C TRP A 340 6.11 8.68 -17.53
N LEU A 341 7.43 8.93 -17.44
CA LEU A 341 8.03 9.55 -16.25
C LEU A 341 7.42 10.91 -15.94
N LEU A 342 7.20 11.74 -16.96
CA LEU A 342 6.60 13.06 -16.81
C LEU A 342 5.13 12.98 -16.36
N ASN A 343 4.33 12.19 -17.09
CA ASN A 343 2.87 12.17 -16.89
C ASN A 343 2.45 11.38 -15.67
N SER A 344 3.13 10.25 -15.38
CA SER A 344 2.68 9.31 -14.35
C SER A 344 3.52 9.38 -13.08
N VAL A 345 4.82 9.57 -13.18
CA VAL A 345 5.70 9.57 -12.00
C VAL A 345 5.83 10.97 -11.40
N ALA A 346 6.23 11.95 -12.19
CA ALA A 346 6.27 13.34 -11.76
C ALA A 346 4.84 13.88 -11.56
N ALA A 347 3.94 13.60 -12.52
CA ALA A 347 2.53 14.00 -12.51
C ALA A 347 2.35 15.47 -12.11
N VAL A 348 3.16 16.33 -12.71
CA VAL A 348 3.12 17.78 -12.47
C VAL A 348 1.85 18.33 -13.08
N ASP A 349 1.01 18.92 -12.24
CA ASP A 349 -0.13 19.73 -12.69
C ASP A 349 0.34 21.18 -12.77
N GLU A 350 0.34 21.74 -13.98
CA GLU A 350 0.80 23.12 -14.22
C GLU A 350 -0.13 24.15 -13.57
N ASN A 351 -1.42 23.83 -13.42
CA ASN A 351 -2.42 24.72 -12.81
C ASN A 351 -2.37 24.69 -11.30
N VAL A 352 -2.15 23.50 -10.73
CA VAL A 352 -2.09 23.29 -9.26
C VAL A 352 -0.83 22.50 -8.93
N PRO A 353 0.30 23.17 -8.71
CA PRO A 353 1.55 22.50 -8.34
C PRO A 353 1.39 21.66 -7.08
N THR A 354 2.13 20.55 -7.01
CA THR A 354 2.19 19.68 -5.84
C THR A 354 3.54 19.83 -5.15
N LEU A 355 3.52 19.96 -3.82
CA LEU A 355 4.71 19.81 -2.99
C LEU A 355 4.59 18.55 -2.14
N LEU A 356 5.60 17.71 -2.17
CA LEU A 356 5.71 16.58 -1.25
C LEU A 356 6.33 17.07 0.05
N VAL A 357 5.58 16.98 1.14
CA VAL A 357 5.99 17.39 2.47
C VAL A 357 6.19 16.17 3.35
N LYS A 358 7.43 15.87 3.68
CA LYS A 358 7.79 14.80 4.60
C LYS A 358 7.70 15.30 6.04
N LEU A 359 6.95 14.55 6.85
CA LEU A 359 6.73 14.83 8.27
C LEU A 359 7.47 13.80 9.11
N VAL A 360 8.31 14.27 10.01
CA VAL A 360 9.02 13.47 11.00
C VAL A 360 8.80 14.11 12.38
N GLY A 361 7.76 13.65 13.07
CA GLY A 361 7.27 14.33 14.25
C GLY A 361 6.81 15.75 13.89
N ASP A 362 7.22 16.72 14.67
CA ASP A 362 6.86 18.13 14.48
C ASP A 362 7.71 18.89 13.42
N LYS A 363 8.56 18.17 12.69
CA LYS A 363 9.39 18.72 11.61
C LYS A 363 8.77 18.38 10.24
N ALA A 364 8.69 19.39 9.38
CA ALA A 364 8.28 19.26 8.00
C ALA A 364 9.43 19.66 7.06
N THR A 365 9.69 18.82 6.06
CA THR A 365 10.68 19.10 5.02
C THR A 365 10.04 18.91 3.64
N VAL A 366 10.31 19.82 2.72
CA VAL A 366 9.87 19.69 1.32
C VAL A 366 10.84 18.77 0.60
N GLU A 367 10.28 17.80 -0.10
CA GLU A 367 11.01 16.95 -1.05
C GLU A 367 10.59 17.32 -2.47
N ASP A 368 11.55 17.71 -3.29
CA ASP A 368 11.34 18.26 -4.63
C ASP A 368 11.72 17.29 -5.77
N ASP A 369 11.86 16.02 -5.45
CA ASP A 369 12.36 15.01 -6.39
C ASP A 369 11.45 14.84 -7.61
N GLU A 370 10.15 15.09 -7.50
CA GLU A 370 9.19 14.98 -8.60
C GLU A 370 9.32 16.17 -9.58
N ASN A 371 9.51 17.37 -9.07
CA ASN A 371 9.77 18.55 -9.89
C ASN A 371 11.15 18.44 -10.55
N ILE A 372 12.17 17.96 -9.83
CA ILE A 372 13.49 17.66 -10.40
C ILE A 372 13.37 16.64 -11.54
N LEU A 373 12.56 15.58 -11.35
CA LEU A 373 12.31 14.59 -12.38
C LEU A 373 11.66 15.23 -13.61
N ALA A 374 10.61 16.04 -13.43
CA ALA A 374 9.92 16.72 -14.51
C ALA A 374 10.87 17.64 -15.29
N GLU A 375 11.62 18.48 -14.59
CA GLU A 375 12.61 19.37 -15.21
C GLU A 375 13.67 18.59 -15.98
N CYS A 376 14.19 17.51 -15.42
CA CYS A 376 15.17 16.65 -16.09
C CYS A 376 14.59 15.98 -17.35
N VAL A 377 13.32 15.55 -17.33
CA VAL A 377 12.66 14.99 -18.52
C VAL A 377 12.57 16.05 -19.62
N GLN A 378 12.09 17.25 -19.29
CA GLN A 378 11.93 18.35 -20.25
C GLN A 378 13.27 18.79 -20.87
N ARG A 379 14.35 18.80 -20.09
CA ARG A 379 15.69 19.19 -20.53
C ARG A 379 16.50 18.05 -21.13
N SER A 380 16.05 16.81 -21.06
CA SER A 380 16.78 15.65 -21.55
C SER A 380 16.86 15.61 -23.08
N LYS A 381 17.98 15.09 -23.60
CA LYS A 381 18.16 14.84 -25.03
C LYS A 381 17.11 13.85 -25.54
N LYS A 382 16.65 14.00 -26.78
CA LYS A 382 15.73 13.06 -27.41
C LYS A 382 16.37 11.68 -27.64
N GLY A 383 15.53 10.66 -27.70
CA GLY A 383 15.92 9.28 -27.98
C GLY A 383 16.86 8.67 -26.94
N LYS A 384 17.61 7.66 -27.33
CA LYS A 384 18.53 6.90 -26.48
C LYS A 384 19.67 7.76 -25.89
N ALA A 385 20.02 8.85 -26.52
CA ALA A 385 21.07 9.75 -26.02
C ALA A 385 20.65 10.46 -24.69
N GLY A 386 19.35 10.62 -24.47
CA GLY A 386 18.80 11.31 -23.30
C GLY A 386 18.45 10.41 -22.11
N LEU A 387 18.48 9.07 -22.30
CA LEU A 387 18.02 8.12 -21.30
C LEU A 387 19.02 6.95 -21.17
N LYS A 388 19.29 6.55 -19.92
CA LYS A 388 19.98 5.30 -19.63
C LYS A 388 19.27 4.61 -18.47
N VAL A 389 18.88 3.36 -18.66
CA VAL A 389 18.29 2.52 -17.60
C VAL A 389 19.21 1.37 -17.31
N LYS A 390 19.48 1.10 -16.04
CA LYS A 390 20.35 0.01 -15.61
C LYS A 390 19.97 -0.55 -14.25
N ARG A 391 20.42 -1.76 -13.95
CA ARG A 391 20.34 -2.33 -12.59
C ARG A 391 21.15 -1.49 -11.62
N SER A 392 20.67 -1.37 -10.38
CA SER A 392 21.47 -0.79 -9.31
C SER A 392 22.63 -1.74 -8.96
N PRO A 393 23.84 -1.22 -8.77
CA PRO A 393 24.97 -2.04 -8.34
C PRO A 393 24.86 -2.46 -6.86
N THR A 394 24.07 -1.74 -6.06
CA THR A 394 23.98 -1.93 -4.60
C THR A 394 22.71 -2.64 -4.14
N SER A 395 21.76 -2.89 -5.04
CA SER A 395 20.48 -3.51 -4.68
C SER A 395 19.94 -4.41 -5.77
N LYS A 396 19.62 -5.65 -5.40
CA LYS A 396 18.99 -6.64 -6.30
C LYS A 396 17.57 -6.27 -6.73
N GLN A 397 16.94 -5.30 -6.08
CA GLN A 397 15.55 -4.90 -6.36
C GLN A 397 15.46 -3.57 -7.11
N ASN A 398 16.55 -2.81 -7.21
CA ASN A 398 16.50 -1.47 -7.75
C ASN A 398 17.01 -1.39 -9.19
N ILE A 399 16.39 -0.48 -9.93
CA ILE A 399 16.87 0.03 -11.22
C ILE A 399 17.19 1.52 -11.09
N ILE A 400 18.13 1.98 -11.85
CA ILE A 400 18.53 3.39 -11.92
C ILE A 400 18.20 3.90 -13.31
N ILE A 401 17.35 4.90 -13.36
CA ILE A 401 17.05 5.67 -14.58
C ILE A 401 17.90 6.94 -14.53
N THR A 402 18.76 7.12 -15.51
CA THR A 402 19.58 8.34 -15.66
C THR A 402 19.00 9.16 -16.82
N LEU A 403 18.61 10.38 -16.55
CA LEU A 403 18.26 11.37 -17.56
C LEU A 403 19.48 12.24 -17.85
N LYS A 404 19.87 12.28 -19.11
CA LYS A 404 21.02 13.04 -19.58
C LYS A 404 20.58 14.41 -20.03
N CYS A 405 20.72 15.39 -19.15
CA CYS A 405 20.50 16.78 -19.46
C CYS A 405 21.71 17.39 -20.21
N ARG A 406 21.59 18.63 -20.70
CA ARG A 406 22.72 19.28 -21.39
C ARG A 406 23.91 19.47 -20.46
N ASP A 407 23.65 19.87 -19.22
CA ASP A 407 24.64 20.34 -18.27
C ASP A 407 25.06 19.27 -17.26
N HIS A 408 24.20 18.28 -17.00
CA HIS A 408 24.45 17.23 -16.00
C HIS A 408 23.60 15.99 -16.24
N ASP A 409 24.01 14.88 -15.64
CA ASP A 409 23.25 13.64 -15.59
C ASP A 409 22.61 13.48 -14.21
N THR A 410 21.30 13.30 -14.19
CA THR A 410 20.56 13.06 -12.94
C THR A 410 20.08 11.60 -12.85
N LYS A 411 20.28 10.97 -11.72
CA LYS A 411 19.93 9.57 -11.48
C LYS A 411 18.71 9.47 -10.58
N PHE A 412 17.75 8.65 -10.99
CA PHE A 412 16.52 8.39 -10.28
C PHE A 412 16.44 6.90 -9.94
N GLN A 413 16.13 6.61 -8.69
CA GLN A 413 16.03 5.23 -8.22
C GLN A 413 14.59 4.74 -8.22
N PHE A 414 14.40 3.59 -8.82
CA PHE A 414 13.14 2.84 -8.78
C PHE A 414 13.37 1.45 -8.20
N SER A 415 12.34 0.86 -7.60
CA SER A 415 12.41 -0.51 -7.13
C SER A 415 11.30 -1.37 -7.75
N VAL A 416 11.66 -2.59 -8.09
CA VAL A 416 10.74 -3.66 -8.53
C VAL A 416 10.78 -4.74 -7.48
N ARG A 417 9.70 -4.92 -6.73
CA ARG A 417 9.66 -5.86 -5.61
C ARG A 417 8.24 -6.28 -5.27
N THR A 418 8.11 -7.33 -4.49
CA THR A 418 6.85 -7.68 -3.84
C THR A 418 6.37 -6.52 -2.96
N ASN A 419 5.10 -6.17 -3.08
CA ASN A 419 4.53 -5.06 -2.32
C ASN A 419 4.30 -5.41 -0.84
N GLN A 420 4.14 -6.69 -0.53
CA GLN A 420 3.87 -7.18 0.82
C GLN A 420 5.10 -7.92 1.36
N VAL A 421 5.65 -7.42 2.47
CA VAL A 421 6.70 -8.11 3.21
C VAL A 421 6.07 -9.31 3.91
N GLY A 422 6.65 -10.49 3.74
CA GLY A 422 6.14 -11.74 4.33
C GLY A 422 4.87 -12.27 3.67
N ALA A 423 4.48 -11.76 2.51
CA ALA A 423 3.43 -12.36 1.71
C ALA A 423 3.85 -13.78 1.33
N LYS A 424 3.03 -14.74 1.69
CA LYS A 424 3.04 -16.05 1.06
C LYS A 424 2.79 -15.82 -0.42
N HIS A 425 3.28 -16.69 -1.26
CA HIS A 425 2.98 -16.64 -2.68
C HIS A 425 3.63 -15.49 -3.46
N LYS A 426 4.85 -15.09 -3.10
CA LYS A 426 5.60 -14.08 -3.87
C LYS A 426 5.61 -14.44 -5.36
N LEU A 427 5.81 -15.70 -5.70
CA LEU A 427 5.79 -16.16 -7.09
C LEU A 427 4.39 -16.11 -7.71
N GLY A 428 3.32 -16.41 -6.96
CA GLY A 428 1.93 -16.26 -7.42
C GLY A 428 1.49 -14.82 -7.55
N GLN A 429 2.06 -13.92 -6.76
CA GLN A 429 1.84 -12.48 -6.87
C GLN A 429 2.80 -11.79 -7.84
N PHE A 430 3.61 -12.53 -8.51
CA PHE A 430 4.65 -12.06 -9.39
C PHE A 430 4.17 -11.06 -10.43
N ILE A 431 3.01 -11.26 -11.03
CA ILE A 431 2.36 -10.35 -11.96
C ILE A 431 2.04 -9.00 -11.31
N ARG A 432 1.90 -8.97 -9.99
CA ARG A 432 1.56 -7.78 -9.20
C ARG A 432 2.77 -7.21 -8.48
N LEU A 433 3.97 -7.42 -9.03
CA LEU A 433 5.16 -6.76 -8.49
C LEU A 433 4.99 -5.25 -8.55
N ALA A 434 5.25 -4.62 -7.42
CA ALA A 434 5.21 -3.18 -7.30
C ALA A 434 6.38 -2.55 -8.04
N PHE A 435 6.09 -1.45 -8.72
CA PHE A 435 7.06 -0.54 -9.29
C PHE A 435 6.99 0.78 -8.50
N LYS A 436 8.07 1.15 -7.87
CA LYS A 436 8.10 2.29 -6.94
C LYS A 436 9.20 3.25 -7.30
N TYR A 437 8.89 4.54 -7.25
CA TYR A 437 9.88 5.61 -7.34
C TYR A 437 10.38 5.97 -5.95
N ASN A 438 11.69 5.93 -5.75
CA ASN A 438 12.33 6.16 -4.46
C ASN A 438 13.03 7.53 -4.35
N GLY A 439 13.06 8.30 -5.43
CA GLY A 439 13.64 9.64 -5.46
C GLY A 439 14.97 9.75 -6.21
N VAL A 440 15.57 10.92 -6.11
CA VAL A 440 16.87 11.24 -6.72
C VAL A 440 17.98 10.49 -5.96
N VAL A 441 18.93 9.94 -6.71
CA VAL A 441 20.16 9.36 -6.13
C VAL A 441 21.14 10.50 -5.89
N LYS A 442 21.42 10.75 -4.64
CA LYS A 442 22.42 11.75 -4.21
C LYS A 442 23.84 11.20 -4.40
#